data_126dbff5b9b3331e4229f0381557f962
#
_entry.id   126dbff5b9b3331e4229f0381557f962
#
_cell.length_a   1.000
_cell.length_b   1.000
_cell.length_c   1.000
_cell.angle_alpha   90.00
_cell.angle_beta   90.00
_cell.angle_gamma   90.00
#
_symmetry.space_group_name_H-M   'P 1'
#
loop_
_entity.id
_entity.type
_entity.pdbx_description
1 polymer ?
#
loop_
_entity_poly.entity_id
_entity_poly.type
_entity_poly.pdbx_seq_one_letter_code
_entity_poly.pdbx_strand_id
1 'polypeptide(L)'
;MTDAHTTPTGIAAMAARIAGIPGIEAVVLGGSRARGTHRPDSDWDLGLYYRGTLDLPALTALASEAQGSPVEVAGPGGWGPWVNGGAWLEVDGVAVDWILRDLDRVESVWSDCRAGRFEVGIQPGHPLGFWSPCYAGEVALCRVLADPRSTLTSLRRAAGTYPEPLRRALTAAVWEADFSVASARKSAPSGDTMHVALCLSRAFGVLAQVLHAHHRRWCLNEKGALAAAAALPDTPPGFADRVSAALRGLDPAAVETAACVVRDVRAVLETG
;
A
#
# COMPACT_ATOMS: atom_id res chain seq x y z
N MET A 1 -27.52 3.94 -13.78
CA MET A 1 -26.66 3.72 -12.61
C MET A 1 -25.98 2.37 -12.82
N THR A 2 -24.75 2.36 -13.35
CA THR A 2 -23.94 1.14 -13.44
C THR A 2 -23.58 0.75 -12.03
N ASP A 3 -23.84 -0.52 -11.70
CA ASP A 3 -23.56 -1.11 -10.38
C ASP A 3 -22.07 -0.93 -10.05
N ALA A 4 -21.74 -0.20 -8.99
CA ALA A 4 -20.36 0.14 -8.59
C ALA A 4 -19.45 -1.09 -8.32
N HIS A 5 -20.02 -2.29 -8.37
CA HIS A 5 -19.35 -3.54 -8.13
C HIS A 5 -19.12 -4.39 -9.41
N THR A 6 -19.58 -3.94 -10.57
CA THR A 6 -19.44 -4.73 -11.81
C THR A 6 -18.12 -4.39 -12.51
N THR A 7 -17.24 -5.39 -12.68
CA THR A 7 -16.04 -5.25 -13.51
C THR A 7 -16.47 -5.15 -14.98
N PRO A 8 -16.03 -4.12 -15.74
CA PRO A 8 -16.32 -4.03 -17.18
C PRO A 8 -15.87 -5.28 -17.92
N THR A 9 -16.64 -5.67 -18.92
CA THR A 9 -16.37 -6.88 -19.71
C THR A 9 -14.97 -6.86 -20.32
N GLY A 10 -14.45 -5.70 -20.74
CA GLY A 10 -13.08 -5.55 -21.26
C GLY A 10 -12.01 -5.87 -20.21
N ILE A 11 -12.16 -5.38 -18.99
CA ILE A 11 -11.22 -5.67 -17.88
C ILE A 11 -11.26 -7.16 -17.49
N ALA A 12 -12.45 -7.75 -17.44
CA ALA A 12 -12.58 -9.17 -17.15
C ALA A 12 -11.98 -10.06 -18.26
N ALA A 13 -12.19 -9.71 -19.52
CA ALA A 13 -11.60 -10.41 -20.67
C ALA A 13 -10.05 -10.26 -20.66
N MET A 14 -9.54 -9.08 -20.38
CA MET A 14 -8.10 -8.83 -20.22
C MET A 14 -7.51 -9.70 -19.11
N ALA A 15 -8.13 -9.74 -17.95
CA ALA A 15 -7.68 -10.57 -16.81
C ALA A 15 -7.65 -12.06 -17.18
N ALA A 16 -8.64 -12.55 -17.91
CA ALA A 16 -8.67 -13.95 -18.38
C ALA A 16 -7.53 -14.25 -19.37
N ARG A 17 -7.22 -13.33 -20.28
CA ARG A 17 -6.09 -13.46 -21.22
C ARG A 17 -4.75 -13.46 -20.49
N ILE A 18 -4.56 -12.54 -19.54
CA ILE A 18 -3.35 -12.47 -18.71
C ILE A 18 -3.15 -13.78 -17.93
N ALA A 19 -4.21 -14.34 -17.34
CA ALA A 19 -4.14 -15.59 -16.60
C ALA A 19 -3.75 -16.80 -17.46
N GLY A 20 -3.89 -16.71 -18.78
CA GLY A 20 -3.43 -17.72 -19.75
C GLY A 20 -1.92 -17.64 -20.06
N ILE A 21 -1.21 -16.62 -19.62
CA ILE A 21 0.22 -16.44 -19.89
C ILE A 21 1.04 -17.35 -18.96
N PRO A 22 2.03 -18.11 -19.48
CA PRO A 22 2.89 -18.95 -18.66
C PRO A 22 3.58 -18.17 -17.55
N GLY A 23 3.54 -18.72 -16.34
CA GLY A 23 4.08 -18.10 -15.12
C GLY A 23 3.04 -17.28 -14.32
N ILE A 24 1.93 -16.85 -14.92
CA ILE A 24 0.86 -16.18 -14.17
C ILE A 24 0.02 -17.23 -13.42
N GLU A 25 -0.14 -17.02 -12.11
CA GLU A 25 -0.94 -17.85 -11.21
C GLU A 25 -2.34 -17.28 -10.97
N ALA A 26 -2.43 -15.94 -10.83
CA ALA A 26 -3.70 -15.26 -10.61
C ALA A 26 -3.67 -13.81 -11.07
N VAL A 27 -4.84 -13.26 -11.39
CA VAL A 27 -5.07 -11.85 -11.68
C VAL A 27 -6.15 -11.31 -10.77
N VAL A 28 -5.89 -10.15 -10.17
CA VAL A 28 -6.83 -9.49 -9.27
C VAL A 28 -7.07 -8.04 -9.66
N LEU A 29 -8.20 -7.50 -9.26
CA LEU A 29 -8.41 -6.06 -9.16
C LEU A 29 -7.95 -5.60 -7.76
N GLY A 30 -7.07 -4.61 -7.74
CA GLY A 30 -6.55 -3.95 -6.55
C GLY A 30 -7.10 -2.53 -6.37
N GLY A 31 -6.33 -1.72 -5.66
CA GLY A 31 -6.51 -0.28 -5.55
C GLY A 31 -7.85 0.17 -4.96
N SER A 32 -8.23 1.38 -5.32
CA SER A 32 -9.45 2.02 -4.84
C SER A 32 -10.72 1.35 -5.35
N ARG A 33 -10.68 0.80 -6.58
CA ARG A 33 -11.83 0.11 -7.19
C ARG A 33 -12.16 -1.20 -6.49
N ALA A 34 -11.18 -1.96 -6.05
CA ALA A 34 -11.42 -3.16 -5.27
C ALA A 34 -12.07 -2.87 -3.92
N ARG A 35 -11.74 -1.73 -3.33
CA ARG A 35 -12.24 -1.30 -2.02
C ARG A 35 -13.56 -0.51 -2.07
N GLY A 36 -14.06 -0.16 -3.26
CA GLY A 36 -15.26 0.66 -3.43
C GLY A 36 -15.07 2.13 -3.02
N THR A 37 -13.83 2.62 -2.94
CA THR A 37 -13.48 4.00 -2.57
C THR A 37 -13.00 4.84 -3.76
N HIS A 38 -13.18 4.33 -4.97
CA HIS A 38 -12.74 4.97 -6.19
C HIS A 38 -13.62 6.15 -6.60
N ARG A 39 -13.03 7.07 -7.35
CA ARG A 39 -13.74 8.10 -8.12
C ARG A 39 -13.97 7.59 -9.55
N PRO A 40 -14.86 8.26 -10.32
CA PRO A 40 -15.09 7.85 -11.72
C PRO A 40 -13.81 7.80 -12.58
N ASP A 41 -12.87 8.69 -12.32
CA ASP A 41 -11.58 8.86 -13.01
C ASP A 41 -10.43 8.03 -12.40
N SER A 42 -10.70 7.17 -11.43
CA SER A 42 -9.65 6.30 -10.85
C SER A 42 -9.21 5.21 -11.82
N ASP A 43 -7.93 4.87 -11.78
CA ASP A 43 -7.30 3.82 -12.56
C ASP A 43 -7.86 2.42 -12.22
N TRP A 44 -7.64 1.46 -13.12
CA TRP A 44 -7.87 0.04 -12.88
C TRP A 44 -6.56 -0.64 -12.52
N ASP A 45 -6.32 -0.88 -11.24
CA ASP A 45 -5.13 -1.54 -10.73
C ASP A 45 -5.27 -3.06 -10.85
N LEU A 46 -4.56 -3.70 -11.78
CA LEU A 46 -4.52 -5.16 -11.92
C LEU A 46 -3.24 -5.72 -11.28
N GLY A 47 -3.39 -6.49 -10.22
CA GLY A 47 -2.32 -7.27 -9.64
C GLY A 47 -2.13 -8.58 -10.40
N LEU A 48 -0.94 -8.77 -10.98
CA LEU A 48 -0.55 -9.95 -11.74
C LEU A 48 0.37 -10.80 -10.84
N TYR A 49 -0.20 -11.83 -10.24
CA TYR A 49 0.56 -12.73 -9.36
C TYR A 49 1.20 -13.82 -10.19
N TYR A 50 2.52 -13.91 -10.14
CA TYR A 50 3.29 -14.88 -10.90
C TYR A 50 4.18 -15.74 -9.98
N ARG A 51 4.61 -16.90 -10.49
CA ARG A 51 5.55 -17.80 -9.81
C ARG A 51 6.61 -18.30 -10.80
N GLY A 52 7.87 -18.30 -10.36
CA GLY A 52 8.99 -18.73 -11.19
C GLY A 52 9.22 -17.83 -12.40
N THR A 53 9.41 -18.42 -13.58
CA THR A 53 9.69 -17.68 -14.82
C THR A 53 8.39 -17.16 -15.45
N LEU A 54 8.33 -15.85 -15.67
CA LEU A 54 7.23 -15.17 -16.34
C LEU A 54 7.52 -15.03 -17.84
N ASP A 55 6.56 -15.37 -18.70
CA ASP A 55 6.65 -15.10 -20.15
C ASP A 55 6.41 -13.61 -20.44
N LEU A 56 7.50 -12.84 -20.27
CA LEU A 56 7.47 -11.38 -20.45
C LEU A 56 7.19 -10.96 -21.89
N PRO A 57 7.72 -11.62 -22.93
CA PRO A 57 7.34 -11.36 -24.31
C PRO A 57 5.84 -11.48 -24.59
N ALA A 58 5.20 -12.56 -24.09
CA ALA A 58 3.77 -12.75 -24.26
C ALA A 58 2.97 -11.66 -23.51
N LEU A 59 3.41 -11.27 -22.32
CA LEU A 59 2.77 -10.20 -21.55
C LEU A 59 2.91 -8.85 -22.27
N THR A 60 4.09 -8.54 -22.81
CA THR A 60 4.35 -7.32 -23.60
C THR A 60 3.51 -7.26 -24.88
N ALA A 61 3.37 -8.39 -25.58
CA ALA A 61 2.53 -8.48 -26.78
C ALA A 61 1.05 -8.20 -26.43
N LEU A 62 0.55 -8.78 -25.33
CA LEU A 62 -0.81 -8.56 -24.86
C LEU A 62 -1.04 -7.09 -24.42
N ALA A 63 -0.09 -6.47 -23.73
CA ALA A 63 -0.16 -5.07 -23.33
C ALA A 63 -0.24 -4.15 -24.56
N SER A 64 0.63 -4.37 -25.56
CA SER A 64 0.68 -3.58 -26.79
C SER A 64 -0.58 -3.74 -27.64
N GLU A 65 -1.14 -4.95 -27.70
CA GLU A 65 -2.43 -5.20 -28.37
C GLU A 65 -3.57 -4.45 -27.65
N ALA A 66 -3.61 -4.54 -26.32
CA ALA A 66 -4.67 -3.91 -25.52
C ALA A 66 -4.65 -2.38 -25.62
N GLN A 67 -3.46 -1.78 -25.68
CA GLN A 67 -3.30 -0.33 -25.86
C GLN A 67 -3.43 0.13 -27.29
N GLY A 68 -3.25 -0.77 -28.28
CA GLY A 68 -3.22 -0.43 -29.71
C GLY A 68 -1.92 0.25 -30.17
N SER A 69 -0.88 0.26 -29.34
CA SER A 69 0.46 0.80 -29.63
C SER A 69 1.52 0.07 -28.81
N PRO A 70 2.82 0.13 -29.21
CA PRO A 70 3.88 -0.52 -28.46
C PRO A 70 3.95 -0.07 -26.99
N VAL A 71 4.02 -1.04 -26.09
CA VAL A 71 4.17 -0.85 -24.64
C VAL A 71 5.33 -1.71 -24.17
N GLU A 72 6.16 -1.17 -23.30
CA GLU A 72 7.17 -1.94 -22.58
C GLU A 72 6.61 -2.39 -21.23
N VAL A 73 6.62 -3.69 -20.96
CA VAL A 73 6.32 -4.24 -19.64
C VAL A 73 7.61 -4.38 -18.86
N ALA A 74 7.77 -3.63 -17.78
CA ALA A 74 8.88 -3.78 -16.87
C ALA A 74 8.80 -5.15 -16.17
N GLY A 75 9.80 -5.99 -16.38
CA GLY A 75 9.89 -7.32 -15.79
C GLY A 75 10.18 -7.27 -14.27
N PRO A 76 10.30 -8.46 -13.65
CA PRO A 76 10.64 -8.59 -12.24
C PRO A 76 11.88 -7.79 -11.85
N GLY A 77 11.77 -6.92 -10.85
CA GLY A 77 12.83 -6.02 -10.40
C GLY A 77 12.95 -4.71 -11.19
N GLY A 78 12.27 -4.56 -12.32
CA GLY A 78 12.38 -3.40 -13.20
C GLY A 78 11.94 -2.08 -12.55
N TRP A 79 11.01 -2.13 -11.60
CA TRP A 79 10.55 -0.96 -10.83
C TRP A 79 11.15 -0.87 -9.43
N GLY A 80 12.06 -1.76 -9.08
CA GLY A 80 12.70 -1.83 -7.78
C GLY A 80 12.34 -3.08 -6.99
N PRO A 81 12.87 -3.20 -5.77
CA PRO A 81 12.85 -4.47 -5.06
C PRO A 81 11.48 -4.84 -4.48
N TRP A 82 10.54 -3.89 -4.36
CA TRP A 82 9.25 -4.14 -3.69
C TRP A 82 8.05 -4.07 -4.65
N VAL A 83 7.95 -3.03 -5.48
CA VAL A 83 6.84 -2.95 -6.45
C VAL A 83 7.05 -3.90 -7.61
N ASN A 84 8.28 -4.31 -7.83
CA ASN A 84 8.71 -5.39 -8.72
C ASN A 84 8.71 -5.02 -10.20
N GLY A 85 7.56 -4.78 -10.83
CA GLY A 85 7.45 -4.41 -12.25
C GLY A 85 5.99 -4.32 -12.68
N GLY A 86 5.78 -4.12 -13.99
CA GLY A 86 4.44 -3.98 -14.55
C GLY A 86 4.39 -3.11 -15.79
N ALA A 87 3.23 -2.54 -16.06
CA ALA A 87 3.00 -1.59 -17.15
C ALA A 87 1.89 -0.59 -16.78
N TRP A 88 1.99 0.61 -17.33
CA TRP A 88 0.91 1.59 -17.33
C TRP A 88 0.29 1.64 -18.73
N LEU A 89 -0.99 1.36 -18.81
CA LEU A 89 -1.73 1.25 -20.06
C LEU A 89 -2.86 2.29 -20.11
N GLU A 90 -3.22 2.67 -21.32
CA GLU A 90 -4.49 3.32 -21.59
C GLU A 90 -5.29 2.43 -22.54
N VAL A 91 -6.43 1.93 -22.08
CA VAL A 91 -7.28 1.01 -22.85
C VAL A 91 -8.67 1.62 -22.94
N ASP A 92 -9.11 1.90 -24.18
CA ASP A 92 -10.40 2.56 -24.45
C ASP A 92 -10.57 3.90 -23.69
N GLY A 93 -9.49 4.68 -23.55
CA GLY A 93 -9.46 5.95 -22.82
C GLY A 93 -9.50 5.81 -21.29
N VAL A 94 -9.20 4.63 -20.77
CA VAL A 94 -9.18 4.35 -19.33
C VAL A 94 -7.78 3.89 -18.92
N ALA A 95 -7.24 4.47 -17.84
CA ALA A 95 -5.96 4.05 -17.28
C ALA A 95 -6.07 2.66 -16.61
N VAL A 96 -5.16 1.76 -16.99
CA VAL A 96 -5.08 0.39 -16.48
C VAL A 96 -3.64 0.10 -16.07
N ASP A 97 -3.41 -0.07 -14.78
CA ASP A 97 -2.10 -0.37 -14.24
C ASP A 97 -1.95 -1.88 -14.02
N TRP A 98 -0.91 -2.46 -14.62
CA TRP A 98 -0.49 -3.83 -14.33
C TRP A 98 0.64 -3.80 -13.32
N ILE A 99 0.51 -4.52 -12.22
CA ILE A 99 1.49 -4.57 -11.14
C ILE A 99 1.89 -6.03 -10.90
N LEU A 100 3.15 -6.36 -11.18
CA LEU A 100 3.68 -7.71 -10.95
C LEU A 100 3.85 -7.98 -9.46
N ARG A 101 3.45 -9.18 -9.03
CA ARG A 101 3.65 -9.67 -7.67
C ARG A 101 4.19 -11.09 -7.69
N ASP A 102 5.39 -11.26 -7.18
CA ASP A 102 5.99 -12.58 -6.94
C ASP A 102 5.22 -13.28 -5.83
N LEU A 103 4.51 -14.36 -6.16
CA LEU A 103 3.64 -15.06 -5.22
C LEU A 103 4.42 -15.75 -4.10
N ASP A 104 5.63 -16.26 -4.38
CA ASP A 104 6.49 -16.85 -3.34
C ASP A 104 6.87 -15.81 -2.30
N ARG A 105 7.21 -14.60 -2.74
CA ARG A 105 7.49 -13.48 -1.84
C ARG A 105 6.25 -13.05 -1.05
N VAL A 106 5.11 -12.99 -1.69
CA VAL A 106 3.84 -12.64 -1.02
C VAL A 106 3.50 -13.65 0.08
N GLU A 107 3.66 -14.95 -0.19
CA GLU A 107 3.44 -16.01 0.79
C GLU A 107 4.45 -15.95 1.94
N SER A 108 5.73 -15.66 1.64
CA SER A 108 6.78 -15.46 2.65
C SER A 108 6.43 -14.30 3.58
N VAL A 109 6.05 -13.13 3.01
CA VAL A 109 5.62 -11.97 3.79
C VAL A 109 4.37 -12.27 4.62
N TRP A 110 3.41 -13.04 4.08
CA TRP A 110 2.26 -13.47 4.86
C TRP A 110 2.68 -14.31 6.08
N SER A 111 3.63 -15.23 5.90
CA SER A 111 4.20 -16.00 7.00
C SER A 111 4.86 -15.11 8.05
N ASP A 112 5.62 -14.10 7.62
CA ASP A 112 6.24 -13.11 8.51
C ASP A 112 5.20 -12.29 9.27
N CYS A 113 4.16 -11.82 8.61
CA CYS A 113 3.04 -11.12 9.26
C CYS A 113 2.41 -11.96 10.38
N ARG A 114 2.18 -13.25 10.13
CA ARG A 114 1.65 -14.17 11.14
C ARG A 114 2.59 -14.36 12.33
N ALA A 115 3.89 -14.23 12.11
CA ALA A 115 4.90 -14.31 13.17
C ALA A 115 5.23 -12.95 13.82
N GLY A 116 4.56 -11.88 13.40
CA GLY A 116 4.81 -10.53 13.92
C GLY A 116 6.09 -9.89 13.39
N ARG A 117 6.57 -10.33 12.23
CA ARG A 117 7.72 -9.74 11.55
C ARG A 117 7.25 -8.89 10.36
N PHE A 118 7.95 -7.79 10.14
CA PHE A 118 7.78 -6.94 8.96
C PHE A 118 9.08 -6.22 8.63
N GLU A 119 9.19 -5.75 7.41
CA GLU A 119 10.29 -4.95 6.91
C GLU A 119 9.80 -3.65 6.32
N VAL A 120 10.67 -2.64 6.32
CA VAL A 120 10.44 -1.38 5.60
C VAL A 120 11.62 -1.19 4.64
N GLY A 121 11.34 -1.28 3.36
CA GLY A 121 12.37 -1.22 2.32
C GLY A 121 12.31 0.08 1.50
N ILE A 122 13.45 0.44 0.90
CA ILE A 122 13.51 1.55 -0.03
C ILE A 122 12.87 1.12 -1.35
N GLN A 123 11.93 1.92 -1.83
CA GLN A 123 11.23 1.69 -3.08
C GLN A 123 10.91 3.03 -3.77
N PRO A 124 11.30 3.23 -5.04
CA PRO A 124 10.83 4.38 -5.81
C PRO A 124 9.30 4.50 -5.79
N GLY A 125 8.79 5.71 -5.60
CA GLY A 125 7.35 5.96 -5.46
C GLY A 125 6.80 5.79 -4.03
N HIS A 126 7.60 5.28 -3.08
CA HIS A 126 7.25 5.14 -1.66
C HIS A 126 8.21 5.96 -0.78
N PRO A 127 7.98 7.26 -0.62
CA PRO A 127 8.91 8.16 0.08
C PRO A 127 9.10 7.82 1.56
N LEU A 128 8.13 7.17 2.20
CA LEU A 128 8.22 6.70 3.59
C LEU A 128 8.72 5.25 3.71
N GLY A 129 9.08 4.64 2.56
CA GLY A 129 9.46 3.24 2.45
C GLY A 129 8.27 2.30 2.22
N PHE A 130 8.53 1.21 1.53
CA PHE A 130 7.54 0.15 1.32
C PHE A 130 7.47 -0.74 2.55
N TRP A 131 6.34 -0.79 3.19
CA TRP A 131 6.07 -1.64 4.34
C TRP A 131 5.63 -3.02 3.85
N SER A 132 6.40 -4.05 4.14
CA SER A 132 6.14 -5.40 3.62
C SER A 132 4.73 -5.94 3.88
N PRO A 133 4.03 -5.64 5.01
CA PRO A 133 2.64 -6.05 5.22
C PRO A 133 1.66 -5.57 4.13
N CYS A 134 2.06 -4.61 3.30
CA CYS A 134 1.28 -4.17 2.15
C CYS A 134 0.92 -5.34 1.23
N TYR A 135 1.82 -6.28 0.99
CA TYR A 135 1.53 -7.48 0.18
C TYR A 135 0.36 -8.31 0.72
N ALA A 136 0.35 -8.55 2.04
CA ALA A 136 -0.76 -9.27 2.67
C ALA A 136 -2.06 -8.45 2.63
N GLY A 137 -1.96 -7.14 2.81
CA GLY A 137 -3.08 -6.21 2.71
C GLY A 137 -3.66 -6.12 1.30
N GLU A 138 -2.81 -6.09 0.25
CA GLU A 138 -3.25 -6.15 -1.15
C GLU A 138 -4.05 -7.43 -1.41
N VAL A 139 -3.55 -8.58 -0.96
CA VAL A 139 -4.27 -9.86 -1.06
C VAL A 139 -5.59 -9.84 -0.31
N ALA A 140 -5.60 -9.36 0.93
CA ALA A 140 -6.81 -9.33 1.76
C ALA A 140 -7.93 -8.47 1.16
N LEU A 141 -7.56 -7.37 0.50
CA LEU A 141 -8.49 -6.34 0.03
C LEU A 141 -8.80 -6.43 -1.47
N CYS A 142 -8.13 -7.32 -2.22
CA CYS A 142 -8.35 -7.46 -3.65
C CYS A 142 -9.69 -8.13 -4.00
N ARG A 143 -10.08 -7.97 -5.27
CA ARG A 143 -11.11 -8.80 -5.92
C ARG A 143 -10.44 -9.74 -6.92
N VAL A 144 -10.58 -11.03 -6.72
CA VAL A 144 -10.04 -12.04 -7.63
C VAL A 144 -10.81 -11.99 -8.96
N LEU A 145 -10.09 -11.84 -10.07
CA LEU A 145 -10.64 -11.84 -11.43
C LEU A 145 -10.38 -13.18 -12.12
N ALA A 146 -9.20 -13.75 -11.95
CA ALA A 146 -8.84 -15.08 -12.45
C ALA A 146 -7.88 -15.75 -11.46
N ASP A 147 -8.16 -16.98 -11.07
CA ASP A 147 -7.35 -17.79 -10.14
C ASP A 147 -7.67 -19.28 -10.35
N PRO A 148 -7.21 -19.87 -11.46
CA PRO A 148 -7.62 -21.21 -11.88
C PRO A 148 -7.24 -22.32 -10.87
N ARG A 149 -6.22 -22.07 -10.03
CA ARG A 149 -5.78 -23.03 -8.99
C ARG A 149 -6.30 -22.70 -7.60
N SER A 150 -7.06 -21.61 -7.44
CA SER A 150 -7.57 -21.14 -6.14
C SER A 150 -6.47 -20.83 -5.10
N THR A 151 -5.23 -20.61 -5.54
CA THR A 151 -4.08 -20.32 -4.68
C THR A 151 -4.28 -18.98 -3.99
N LEU A 152 -4.54 -17.94 -4.78
CA LEU A 152 -4.72 -16.59 -4.24
C LEU A 152 -6.05 -16.45 -3.47
N THR A 153 -7.10 -17.12 -3.91
CA THR A 153 -8.38 -17.20 -3.18
C THR A 153 -8.20 -17.77 -1.78
N SER A 154 -7.38 -18.81 -1.64
CA SER A 154 -7.06 -19.41 -0.35
C SER A 154 -6.24 -18.47 0.54
N LEU A 155 -5.22 -17.82 -0.03
CA LEU A 155 -4.40 -16.84 0.68
C LEU A 155 -5.24 -15.62 1.11
N ARG A 156 -6.13 -15.14 0.23
CA ARG A 156 -7.04 -14.03 0.53
C ARG A 156 -7.96 -14.34 1.71
N ARG A 157 -8.49 -15.56 1.76
CA ARG A 157 -9.32 -15.99 2.91
C ARG A 157 -8.52 -15.98 4.21
N ALA A 158 -7.28 -16.46 4.18
CA ALA A 158 -6.40 -16.43 5.35
C ALA A 158 -6.03 -15.01 5.77
N ALA A 159 -5.66 -14.14 4.83
CA ALA A 159 -5.28 -12.74 5.06
C ALA A 159 -6.48 -11.85 5.46
N GLY A 160 -7.71 -12.33 5.30
CA GLY A 160 -8.92 -11.67 5.79
C GLY A 160 -8.97 -11.52 7.31
N THR A 161 -8.19 -12.32 8.04
CA THR A 161 -7.99 -12.17 9.49
C THR A 161 -6.66 -11.51 9.75
N TYR A 162 -6.67 -10.31 10.32
CA TYR A 162 -5.44 -9.55 10.63
C TYR A 162 -4.66 -10.26 11.74
N PRO A 163 -3.36 -10.56 11.56
CA PRO A 163 -2.58 -11.31 12.54
C PRO A 163 -2.32 -10.50 13.81
N GLU A 164 -2.67 -11.04 14.96
CA GLU A 164 -2.43 -10.38 16.24
C GLU A 164 -0.93 -10.17 16.56
N PRO A 165 0.00 -11.08 16.21
CA PRO A 165 1.42 -10.81 16.33
C PRO A 165 1.87 -9.60 15.52
N LEU A 166 1.35 -9.41 14.29
CA LEU A 166 1.65 -8.24 13.47
C LEU A 166 1.09 -6.96 14.10
N ARG A 167 -0.14 -7.00 14.64
CA ARG A 167 -0.72 -5.87 15.35
C ARG A 167 0.23 -5.39 16.45
N ARG A 168 0.68 -6.30 17.30
CA ARG A 168 1.60 -5.98 18.40
C ARG A 168 2.93 -5.42 17.91
N ALA A 169 3.51 -6.01 16.86
CA ALA A 169 4.78 -5.55 16.31
C ALA A 169 4.68 -4.14 15.71
N LEU A 170 3.63 -3.88 14.94
CA LEU A 170 3.42 -2.56 14.32
C LEU A 170 3.04 -1.50 15.36
N THR A 171 2.19 -1.80 16.36
CA THR A 171 1.88 -0.84 17.40
C THR A 171 3.08 -0.52 18.28
N ALA A 172 3.96 -1.50 18.52
CA ALA A 172 5.22 -1.27 19.24
C ALA A 172 6.17 -0.32 18.48
N ALA A 173 6.05 -0.23 17.13
CA ALA A 173 6.87 0.67 16.32
C ALA A 173 6.60 2.17 16.58
N VAL A 174 5.61 2.53 17.37
CA VAL A 174 5.30 3.94 17.75
C VAL A 174 6.51 4.69 18.34
N TRP A 175 7.47 3.98 18.92
CA TRP A 175 8.71 4.60 19.44
C TRP A 175 9.49 5.35 18.35
N GLU A 176 9.41 4.89 17.09
CA GLU A 176 10.10 5.53 15.97
C GLU A 176 9.50 6.93 15.67
N ALA A 177 8.20 7.12 15.89
CA ALA A 177 7.57 8.42 15.76
C ALA A 177 8.11 9.40 16.82
N ASP A 178 8.23 8.97 18.09
CA ASP A 178 8.86 9.77 19.14
C ASP A 178 10.30 10.15 18.80
N PHE A 179 11.08 9.16 18.32
CA PHE A 179 12.47 9.38 17.93
C PHE A 179 12.60 10.38 16.78
N SER A 180 11.74 10.25 15.76
CA SER A 180 11.71 11.16 14.63
C SER A 180 11.35 12.59 15.05
N VAL A 181 10.37 12.78 15.90
CA VAL A 181 10.02 14.10 16.46
C VAL A 181 11.17 14.66 17.32
N ALA A 182 11.83 13.83 18.13
CA ALA A 182 12.99 14.28 18.91
C ALA A 182 14.16 14.70 18.01
N SER A 183 14.35 14.06 16.86
CA SER A 183 15.33 14.47 15.86
C SER A 183 14.97 15.80 15.20
N ALA A 184 13.69 15.97 14.81
CA ALA A 184 13.20 17.25 14.27
C ALA A 184 13.40 18.40 15.26
N ARG A 185 13.18 18.18 16.57
CA ARG A 185 13.35 19.20 17.62
C ARG A 185 14.76 19.75 17.69
N LYS A 186 15.79 18.97 17.33
CA LYS A 186 17.18 19.43 17.30
C LYS A 186 17.46 20.35 16.12
N SER A 187 16.79 20.14 15.00
CA SER A 187 17.05 20.85 13.74
C SER A 187 16.13 22.07 13.52
N ALA A 188 14.95 22.07 14.11
CA ALA A 188 13.98 23.14 13.92
C ALA A 188 14.50 24.55 14.33
N PRO A 189 15.25 24.72 15.44
CA PRO A 189 15.79 26.04 15.81
C PRO A 189 16.81 26.62 14.81
N SER A 190 17.51 25.76 14.06
CA SER A 190 18.47 26.18 13.03
C SER A 190 17.82 26.45 11.66
N GLY A 191 16.51 26.21 11.52
CA GLY A 191 15.79 26.40 10.26
C GLY A 191 16.08 25.35 9.20
N ASP A 192 16.58 24.15 9.58
CA ASP A 192 16.77 23.04 8.65
C ASP A 192 15.41 22.40 8.29
N THR A 193 14.67 23.14 7.46
CA THR A 193 13.29 22.74 7.06
C THR A 193 13.23 21.40 6.36
N MET A 194 14.26 21.05 5.57
CA MET A 194 14.29 19.74 4.89
C MET A 194 14.35 18.61 5.90
N HIS A 195 15.29 18.67 6.86
CA HIS A 195 15.42 17.62 7.87
C HIS A 195 14.17 17.53 8.77
N VAL A 196 13.61 18.67 9.17
CA VAL A 196 12.35 18.73 9.94
C VAL A 196 11.22 18.07 9.15
N ALA A 197 11.05 18.42 7.86
CA ALA A 197 10.00 17.84 7.02
C ALA A 197 10.12 16.32 6.90
N LEU A 198 11.34 15.81 6.67
CA LEU A 198 11.60 14.37 6.59
C LEU A 198 11.28 13.64 7.91
N CYS A 199 11.72 14.21 9.04
CA CYS A 199 11.44 13.64 10.35
C CYS A 199 9.94 13.64 10.67
N LEU A 200 9.23 14.74 10.44
CA LEU A 200 7.80 14.82 10.70
C LEU A 200 7.01 13.91 9.76
N SER A 201 7.36 13.87 8.48
CA SER A 201 6.73 12.96 7.52
C SER A 201 6.90 11.51 7.94
N ARG A 202 8.12 11.12 8.38
CA ARG A 202 8.38 9.77 8.88
C ARG A 202 7.55 9.47 10.13
N ALA A 203 7.53 10.37 11.11
CA ALA A 203 6.75 10.22 12.33
C ALA A 203 5.26 9.97 12.00
N PHE A 204 4.68 10.80 11.15
CA PHE A 204 3.26 10.68 10.80
C PHE A 204 2.94 9.45 9.94
N GLY A 205 3.86 9.04 9.08
CA GLY A 205 3.75 7.77 8.35
C GLY A 205 3.72 6.56 9.28
N VAL A 206 4.61 6.55 10.29
CA VAL A 206 4.60 5.52 11.35
C VAL A 206 3.28 5.55 12.12
N LEU A 207 2.79 6.73 12.54
CA LEU A 207 1.52 6.83 13.25
C LEU A 207 0.33 6.32 12.43
N ALA A 208 0.32 6.55 11.11
CA ALA A 208 -0.71 6.00 10.23
C ALA A 208 -0.68 4.46 10.23
N GLN A 209 0.51 3.84 10.12
CA GLN A 209 0.67 2.38 10.20
C GLN A 209 0.23 1.84 11.56
N VAL A 210 0.65 2.50 12.63
CA VAL A 210 0.32 2.13 14.02
C VAL A 210 -1.20 2.15 14.27
N LEU A 211 -1.89 3.22 13.87
CA LEU A 211 -3.33 3.34 14.02
C LEU A 211 -4.09 2.29 13.21
N HIS A 212 -3.68 2.05 11.96
CA HIS A 212 -4.27 0.98 11.17
C HIS A 212 -4.07 -0.39 11.83
N ALA A 213 -2.85 -0.70 12.29
CA ALA A 213 -2.56 -1.95 12.97
C ALA A 213 -3.36 -2.12 14.27
N HIS A 214 -3.47 -1.06 15.08
CA HIS A 214 -4.27 -1.07 16.31
C HIS A 214 -5.72 -1.50 16.03
N HIS A 215 -6.31 -1.00 14.96
CA HIS A 215 -7.66 -1.34 14.51
C HIS A 215 -7.74 -2.57 13.61
N ARG A 216 -6.64 -3.34 13.46
CA ARG A 216 -6.59 -4.54 12.59
C ARG A 216 -7.02 -4.22 11.16
N ARG A 217 -6.57 -3.06 10.64
CA ARG A 217 -6.80 -2.61 9.27
C ARG A 217 -5.48 -2.60 8.50
N TRP A 218 -5.54 -3.02 7.23
CA TRP A 218 -4.38 -2.97 6.36
C TRP A 218 -4.14 -1.55 5.85
N CYS A 219 -2.91 -1.05 6.01
CA CYS A 219 -2.44 0.18 5.40
C CYS A 219 -1.57 -0.18 4.18
N LEU A 220 -2.01 0.16 2.97
CA LEU A 220 -1.38 -0.32 1.75
C LEU A 220 -0.24 0.57 1.25
N ASN A 221 -0.39 1.88 1.37
CA ASN A 221 0.60 2.86 0.95
C ASN A 221 0.38 4.21 1.66
N GLU A 222 1.21 5.19 1.33
CA GLU A 222 1.14 6.53 1.93
C GLU A 222 -0.02 7.38 1.39
N LYS A 223 -0.41 7.14 0.12
CA LYS A 223 -1.48 7.91 -0.53
C LYS A 223 -2.81 7.69 0.18
N GLY A 224 -3.33 8.74 0.79
CA GLY A 224 -4.58 8.69 1.54
C GLY A 224 -4.47 8.06 2.95
N ALA A 225 -3.29 7.58 3.38
CA ALA A 225 -3.12 6.93 4.68
C ALA A 225 -3.50 7.83 5.86
N LEU A 226 -3.18 9.12 5.79
CA LEU A 226 -3.53 10.09 6.84
C LEU A 226 -5.05 10.24 6.99
N ALA A 227 -5.76 10.40 5.88
CA ALA A 227 -7.22 10.52 5.90
C ALA A 227 -7.90 9.22 6.37
N ALA A 228 -7.37 8.07 5.92
CA ALA A 228 -7.87 6.77 6.36
C ALA A 228 -7.61 6.53 7.86
N ALA A 229 -6.45 6.90 8.38
CA ALA A 229 -6.14 6.83 9.80
C ALA A 229 -7.06 7.76 10.62
N ALA A 230 -7.32 8.97 10.13
CA ALA A 230 -8.22 9.92 10.80
C ALA A 230 -9.68 9.44 10.89
N ALA A 231 -10.08 8.55 9.99
CA ALA A 231 -11.42 7.96 9.98
C ALA A 231 -11.57 6.71 10.86
N LEU A 232 -10.47 6.22 11.46
CA LEU A 232 -10.52 5.06 12.37
C LEU A 232 -11.14 5.46 13.72
N PRO A 233 -11.83 4.53 14.39
CA PRO A 233 -12.31 4.75 15.75
C PRO A 233 -11.17 5.17 16.68
N ASP A 234 -11.48 5.94 17.73
CA ASP A 234 -10.55 6.34 18.78
C ASP A 234 -9.30 7.11 18.31
N THR A 235 -9.21 7.43 17.01
CA THR A 235 -8.14 8.32 16.52
C THR A 235 -8.27 9.68 17.21
N PRO A 236 -7.16 10.27 17.70
CA PRO A 236 -7.21 11.53 18.42
C PRO A 236 -7.94 12.64 17.64
N PRO A 237 -8.77 13.45 18.32
CA PRO A 237 -9.52 14.53 17.66
C PRO A 237 -8.61 15.48 16.87
N GLY A 238 -9.02 15.85 15.65
CA GLY A 238 -8.26 16.74 14.79
C GLY A 238 -6.93 16.17 14.29
N PHE A 239 -6.74 14.85 14.32
CA PHE A 239 -5.48 14.19 13.93
C PHE A 239 -4.98 14.68 12.57
N ALA A 240 -5.79 14.58 11.52
CA ALA A 240 -5.38 14.97 10.15
C ALA A 240 -5.05 16.47 10.04
N ASP A 241 -5.84 17.33 10.70
CA ASP A 241 -5.63 18.79 10.66
C ASP A 241 -4.35 19.19 11.38
N ARG A 242 -4.09 18.59 12.54
CA ARG A 242 -2.87 18.83 13.34
C ARG A 242 -1.63 18.34 12.60
N VAL A 243 -1.68 17.16 11.98
CA VAL A 243 -0.59 16.65 11.11
C VAL A 243 -0.35 17.61 9.95
N SER A 244 -1.42 18.03 9.27
CA SER A 244 -1.32 18.95 8.13
C SER A 244 -0.78 20.32 8.56
N ALA A 245 -1.15 20.81 9.73
CA ALA A 245 -0.63 22.07 10.28
C ALA A 245 0.88 21.97 10.58
N ALA A 246 1.31 20.88 11.22
CA ALA A 246 2.73 20.65 11.53
C ALA A 246 3.59 20.55 10.26
N LEU A 247 3.11 19.86 9.21
CA LEU A 247 3.83 19.76 7.93
C LEU A 247 3.89 21.08 7.15
N ARG A 248 2.98 22.01 7.40
CA ARG A 248 3.05 23.37 6.81
C ARG A 248 3.98 24.32 7.57
N GLY A 249 4.08 24.15 8.89
CA GLY A 249 4.86 25.04 9.75
C GLY A 249 6.37 24.80 9.68
N LEU A 250 6.79 23.56 9.88
CA LEU A 250 8.19 23.09 9.88
C LEU A 250 9.12 23.89 10.81
N ASP A 251 8.58 24.53 11.85
CA ASP A 251 9.25 25.31 12.85
C ASP A 251 9.20 24.63 14.23
N PRO A 252 9.83 25.18 15.29
CA PRO A 252 9.74 24.60 16.62
C PRO A 252 8.31 24.39 17.14
N ALA A 253 7.36 25.28 16.81
CA ALA A 253 5.96 25.15 17.25
C ALA A 253 5.27 23.97 16.52
N ALA A 254 5.58 23.78 15.24
CA ALA A 254 5.12 22.62 14.47
C ALA A 254 5.64 21.30 15.03
N VAL A 255 6.91 21.26 15.47
CA VAL A 255 7.49 20.07 16.12
C VAL A 255 6.80 19.78 17.45
N GLU A 256 6.47 20.79 18.26
CA GLU A 256 5.69 20.57 19.49
C GLU A 256 4.26 20.09 19.21
N THR A 257 3.63 20.59 18.13
CA THR A 257 2.35 20.05 17.66
C THR A 257 2.46 18.56 17.33
N ALA A 258 3.52 18.17 16.59
CA ALA A 258 3.79 16.78 16.27
C ALA A 258 4.03 15.93 17.52
N ALA A 259 4.79 16.44 18.50
CA ALA A 259 5.00 15.75 19.78
C ALA A 259 3.67 15.49 20.52
N CYS A 260 2.76 16.47 20.51
CA CYS A 260 1.42 16.29 21.08
C CYS A 260 0.62 15.20 20.33
N VAL A 261 0.68 15.18 18.98
CA VAL A 261 0.00 14.14 18.19
C VAL A 261 0.53 12.75 18.51
N VAL A 262 1.86 12.58 18.60
CA VAL A 262 2.47 11.28 18.97
C VAL A 262 2.01 10.83 20.36
N ARG A 263 2.04 11.72 21.34
CA ARG A 263 1.60 11.42 22.71
C ARG A 263 0.14 10.98 22.76
N ASP A 264 -0.74 11.68 22.04
CA ASP A 264 -2.16 11.37 22.03
C ASP A 264 -2.44 10.02 21.37
N VAL A 265 -1.72 9.68 20.29
CA VAL A 265 -1.80 8.34 19.67
C VAL A 265 -1.30 7.26 20.64
N ARG A 266 -0.21 7.50 21.38
CA ARG A 266 0.26 6.55 22.39
C ARG A 266 -0.79 6.27 23.46
N ALA A 267 -1.49 7.31 23.93
CA ALA A 267 -2.56 7.14 24.90
C ALA A 267 -3.70 6.24 24.38
N VAL A 268 -4.03 6.35 23.08
CA VAL A 268 -5.00 5.43 22.45
C VAL A 268 -4.51 3.98 22.48
N LEU A 269 -3.21 3.74 22.21
CA LEU A 269 -2.65 2.39 22.19
C LEU A 269 -2.63 1.71 23.58
N GLU A 270 -2.59 2.49 24.66
CA GLU A 270 -2.58 2.00 26.04
C GLU A 270 -3.99 1.60 26.55
N THR A 271 -5.03 2.07 25.90
CA THR A 271 -6.43 1.83 26.31
C THR A 271 -7.11 0.67 25.56
N GLY A 272 -6.48 0.07 24.56
CA GLY A 272 -6.99 -1.04 23.70
C GLY A 272 -6.06 -2.21 23.67
#